data_fea94cc7b991d2c14e7b52715b58d568
#
_entry.id   fea94cc7b991d2c14e7b52715b58d568
#
_cell.length_a   1.000
_cell.length_b   1.000
_cell.length_c   1.000
_cell.angle_alpha   90.00
_cell.angle_beta   90.00
_cell.angle_gamma   90.00
#
_symmetry.space_group_name_H-M   'P 1'
#
loop_
_entity.id
_entity.type
_entity.pdbx_description
1 polymer ?
#
loop_
_entity_poly.entity_id
_entity_poly.type
_entity_poly.pdbx_seq_one_letter_code
_entity_poly.pdbx_strand_id
1 'polypeptide(L)'
;MSDPGVHDASRVVDGLRPVWAYAHVPADCPIDPTRFVLAQLERFAPGIRDRIVAVQGTPASRMGEHNANLVGGDISGGRMSLGRLVARPRYAWSTHRLAGAGNTPAAYLCSSATTPGPGVHGMAGLYAARSVLRDVFGVQELPDVGPGVGRATGPALHDQVA
;
A
#
# COMPACT_ATOMS: atom_id res chain seq x y z
N MET A 1 12.69 -3.98 -8.93
CA MET A 1 12.22 -3.79 -10.31
C MET A 1 11.03 -4.70 -10.55
N SER A 2 10.04 -4.23 -11.28
CA SER A 2 8.85 -4.99 -11.67
C SER A 2 8.56 -4.74 -13.15
N ASP A 3 8.22 -5.80 -13.88
CA ASP A 3 7.70 -5.77 -15.24
C ASP A 3 6.31 -6.41 -15.21
N PRO A 4 5.25 -5.61 -15.10
CA PRO A 4 3.88 -6.14 -15.03
C PRO A 4 3.44 -6.80 -16.35
N GLY A 5 4.03 -6.43 -17.48
CA GLY A 5 3.72 -7.05 -18.78
C GLY A 5 4.09 -8.52 -18.89
N VAL A 6 4.89 -9.06 -17.94
CA VAL A 6 5.17 -10.52 -17.87
C VAL A 6 3.92 -11.32 -17.52
N HIS A 7 3.09 -10.78 -16.62
CA HIS A 7 1.92 -11.48 -16.07
C HIS A 7 0.60 -10.97 -16.63
N ASP A 8 0.60 -9.75 -17.16
CA ASP A 8 -0.60 -9.08 -17.69
C ASP A 8 -0.30 -8.48 -19.06
N ALA A 9 -0.67 -9.21 -20.13
CA ALA A 9 -0.46 -8.79 -21.50
C ALA A 9 -1.22 -7.50 -21.86
N SER A 10 -2.27 -7.13 -21.15
CA SER A 10 -2.99 -5.88 -21.38
C SER A 10 -2.15 -4.64 -21.06
N ARG A 11 -1.06 -4.81 -20.34
CA ARG A 11 -0.08 -3.76 -20.03
C ARG A 11 0.98 -3.55 -21.11
N VAL A 12 0.97 -4.36 -22.15
CA VAL A 12 1.88 -4.24 -23.29
C VAL A 12 1.17 -3.52 -24.41
N VAL A 13 1.70 -2.39 -24.85
CA VAL A 13 1.12 -1.58 -25.95
C VAL A 13 2.17 -1.46 -27.04
N ASP A 14 1.82 -1.86 -28.26
CA ASP A 14 2.71 -1.84 -29.43
C ASP A 14 4.10 -2.50 -29.20
N GLY A 15 4.10 -3.58 -28.42
CA GLY A 15 5.33 -4.27 -28.03
C GLY A 15 6.15 -3.57 -26.94
N LEU A 16 5.74 -2.41 -26.49
CA LEU A 16 6.37 -1.68 -25.39
C LEU A 16 5.87 -2.18 -24.03
N ARG A 17 6.79 -2.41 -23.13
CA ARG A 17 6.53 -2.94 -21.78
C ARG A 17 6.88 -1.89 -20.72
N PRO A 18 5.96 -1.56 -19.82
CA PRO A 18 6.26 -0.69 -18.70
C PRO A 18 7.14 -1.43 -17.69
N VAL A 19 8.24 -0.81 -17.31
CA VAL A 19 9.11 -1.34 -16.26
C VAL A 19 9.17 -0.33 -15.12
N TRP A 20 8.94 -0.78 -13.91
CA TRP A 20 9.01 0.05 -12.72
C TRP A 20 10.18 -0.39 -11.83
N ALA A 21 10.98 0.57 -11.40
CA ALA A 21 12.12 0.33 -10.55
C ALA A 21 12.24 1.42 -9.47
N TYR A 22 12.78 1.06 -8.32
CA TYR A 22 13.12 2.01 -7.26
C TYR A 22 14.45 1.63 -6.61
N ALA A 23 15.08 2.62 -5.98
CA ALA A 23 16.28 2.45 -5.19
C ALA A 23 16.05 3.02 -3.78
N HIS A 24 16.66 2.39 -2.78
CA HIS A 24 16.68 2.92 -1.42
C HIS A 24 17.73 4.04 -1.33
N VAL A 25 17.29 5.20 -0.89
CA VAL A 25 18.13 6.39 -0.71
C VAL A 25 17.78 7.04 0.63
N PRO A 26 18.64 7.92 1.18
CA PRO A 26 18.27 8.72 2.35
C PRO A 26 17.00 9.54 2.10
N ALA A 27 16.25 9.83 3.15
CA ALA A 27 15.08 10.71 3.07
C ALA A 27 15.47 12.07 2.46
N ASP A 28 14.57 12.64 1.68
CA ASP A 28 14.76 13.90 0.98
C ASP A 28 15.96 13.96 0.02
N CYS A 29 16.50 12.81 -0.38
CA CYS A 29 17.61 12.77 -1.32
C CYS A 29 17.23 13.48 -2.65
N PRO A 30 17.95 14.52 -3.07
CA PRO A 30 17.61 15.29 -4.26
C PRO A 30 18.15 14.66 -5.56
N ILE A 31 18.92 13.59 -5.45
CA ILE A 31 19.61 12.98 -6.59
C ILE A 31 18.61 12.15 -7.39
N ASP A 32 18.52 12.43 -8.69
CA ASP A 32 17.76 11.59 -9.63
C ASP A 32 18.39 10.18 -9.70
N PRO A 33 17.64 9.12 -9.34
CA PRO A 33 18.18 7.76 -9.29
C PRO A 33 18.38 7.13 -10.68
N THR A 34 17.86 7.72 -11.75
CA THR A 34 17.79 7.13 -13.10
C THR A 34 19.13 6.57 -13.54
N ARG A 35 20.21 7.36 -13.46
CA ARG A 35 21.54 6.91 -13.91
C ARG A 35 22.05 5.68 -13.16
N PHE A 36 21.76 5.58 -11.86
CA PHE A 36 22.20 4.46 -11.02
C PHE A 36 21.37 3.21 -11.31
N VAL A 37 20.06 3.36 -11.44
CA VAL A 37 19.15 2.27 -11.79
C VAL A 37 19.51 1.72 -13.16
N LEU A 38 19.69 2.58 -14.16
CA LEU A 38 20.09 2.16 -15.51
C LEU A 38 21.46 1.47 -15.54
N ALA A 39 22.42 1.93 -14.72
CA ALA A 39 23.71 1.27 -14.62
C ALA A 39 23.59 -0.15 -14.04
N GLN A 40 22.73 -0.35 -13.05
CA GLN A 40 22.47 -1.68 -12.51
C GLN A 40 21.72 -2.57 -13.50
N LEU A 41 20.74 -2.04 -14.21
CA LEU A 41 20.03 -2.78 -15.24
C LEU A 41 20.98 -3.25 -16.34
N GLU A 42 21.85 -2.37 -16.84
CA GLU A 42 22.84 -2.69 -17.84
C GLU A 42 23.82 -3.76 -17.39
N ARG A 43 24.19 -3.76 -16.10
CA ARG A 43 25.07 -4.78 -15.51
C ARG A 43 24.49 -6.18 -15.59
N PHE A 44 23.18 -6.33 -15.37
CA PHE A 44 22.49 -7.62 -15.34
C PHE A 44 21.84 -8.00 -16.67
N ALA A 45 21.57 -7.01 -17.51
CA ALA A 45 20.98 -7.16 -18.83
C ALA A 45 21.72 -6.26 -19.85
N PRO A 46 22.92 -6.66 -20.31
CA PRO A 46 23.70 -5.89 -21.27
C PRO A 46 22.89 -5.55 -22.52
N GLY A 47 22.95 -4.29 -22.96
CA GLY A 47 22.20 -3.76 -24.10
C GLY A 47 20.77 -3.34 -23.80
N ILE A 48 20.35 -3.37 -22.53
CA ILE A 48 18.98 -2.92 -22.15
C ILE A 48 18.77 -1.43 -22.44
N ARG A 49 19.82 -0.61 -22.32
CA ARG A 49 19.73 0.84 -22.57
C ARG A 49 19.26 1.14 -23.98
N ASP A 50 19.69 0.36 -24.96
CA ASP A 50 19.34 0.55 -26.37
C ASP A 50 17.88 0.18 -26.66
N ARG A 51 17.22 -0.49 -25.71
CA ARG A 51 15.82 -0.88 -25.80
C ARG A 51 14.88 0.03 -25.03
N ILE A 52 15.40 1.01 -24.31
CA ILE A 52 14.58 1.95 -23.54
C ILE A 52 14.09 3.06 -24.47
N VAL A 53 12.79 3.14 -24.64
CA VAL A 53 12.14 4.16 -25.47
C VAL A 53 11.96 5.46 -24.68
N ALA A 54 11.61 5.36 -23.40
CA ALA A 54 11.43 6.50 -22.50
C ALA A 54 11.76 6.12 -21.06
N VAL A 55 12.24 7.07 -20.30
CA VAL A 55 12.48 6.90 -18.86
C VAL A 55 12.12 8.19 -18.12
N GLN A 56 11.52 8.03 -16.94
CA GLN A 56 11.27 9.12 -16.02
C GLN A 56 11.74 8.72 -14.63
N GLY A 57 12.57 9.54 -14.01
CA GLY A 57 13.00 9.38 -12.63
C GLY A 57 12.40 10.47 -11.74
N THR A 58 12.09 10.11 -10.50
CA THR A 58 11.64 11.06 -9.48
C THR A 58 12.54 10.88 -8.25
N PRO A 59 13.29 11.91 -7.84
CA PRO A 59 14.09 11.86 -6.63
C PRO A 59 13.21 11.83 -5.37
N ALA A 60 13.75 11.30 -4.26
CA ALA A 60 13.01 11.20 -3.00
C ALA A 60 12.47 12.56 -2.52
N SER A 61 13.23 13.63 -2.69
CA SER A 61 12.83 14.99 -2.33
C SER A 61 11.60 15.52 -3.09
N ARG A 62 11.25 14.92 -4.23
CA ARG A 62 10.13 15.34 -5.07
C ARG A 62 8.95 14.35 -5.05
N MET A 63 9.05 13.26 -4.32
CA MET A 63 7.96 12.28 -4.24
C MET A 63 6.68 12.86 -3.66
N GLY A 64 6.80 13.84 -2.74
CA GLY A 64 5.66 14.57 -2.17
C GLY A 64 4.85 15.37 -3.19
N GLU A 65 5.44 15.80 -4.32
CA GLU A 65 4.74 16.47 -5.40
C GLU A 65 3.76 15.53 -6.11
N HIS A 66 4.11 14.25 -6.17
CA HIS A 66 3.27 13.22 -6.75
C HIS A 66 2.16 12.77 -5.78
N ASN A 67 2.50 12.58 -4.51
CA ASN A 67 1.56 12.23 -3.45
C ASN A 67 2.06 12.79 -2.11
N ALA A 68 1.29 13.70 -1.51
CA ALA A 68 1.64 14.38 -0.26
C ALA A 68 1.92 13.43 0.93
N ASN A 69 1.47 12.17 0.87
CA ASN A 69 1.77 11.17 1.90
C ASN A 69 3.20 10.58 1.79
N LEU A 70 3.91 10.80 0.68
CA LEU A 70 5.25 10.29 0.44
C LEU A 70 6.30 11.27 0.98
N VAL A 71 6.20 11.58 2.26
CA VAL A 71 7.09 12.54 2.94
C VAL A 71 8.54 12.06 2.90
N GLY A 72 9.43 12.89 2.36
CA GLY A 72 10.85 12.54 2.19
C GLY A 72 11.12 11.37 1.26
N GLY A 73 10.12 10.97 0.44
CA GLY A 73 10.20 9.80 -0.44
C GLY A 73 9.84 8.48 0.23
N ASP A 74 9.28 8.50 1.43
CA ASP A 74 8.85 7.28 2.15
C ASP A 74 7.59 6.69 1.53
N ILE A 75 7.74 5.53 0.88
CA ILE A 75 6.63 4.74 0.32
C ILE A 75 6.04 3.73 1.30
N SER A 76 6.57 3.65 2.52
CA SER A 76 6.24 2.59 3.50
C SER A 76 5.17 3.02 4.51
N GLY A 77 4.71 4.28 4.44
CA GLY A 77 3.76 4.82 5.41
C GLY A 77 4.36 5.01 6.81
N GLY A 78 5.65 5.36 6.89
CA GLY A 78 6.40 5.66 8.09
C GLY A 78 7.62 4.78 8.32
N ARG A 79 8.48 5.23 9.23
CA ARG A 79 9.78 4.60 9.52
C ARG A 79 9.68 3.10 9.80
N MET A 80 10.42 2.30 9.04
CA MET A 80 10.57 0.87 9.23
C MET A 80 11.62 0.57 10.30
N SER A 81 11.18 0.39 11.55
CA SER A 81 12.03 -0.10 12.65
C SER A 81 11.30 -1.21 13.40
N LEU A 82 12.02 -2.10 14.09
CA LEU A 82 11.43 -3.23 14.81
C LEU A 82 10.31 -2.80 15.76
N GLY A 83 10.52 -1.72 16.53
CA GLY A 83 9.49 -1.19 17.42
C GLY A 83 8.27 -0.65 16.67
N ARG A 84 8.46 -0.08 15.49
CA ARG A 84 7.36 0.42 14.66
C ARG A 84 6.61 -0.69 13.93
N LEU A 85 7.22 -1.81 13.62
CA LEU A 85 6.53 -2.97 13.04
C LEU A 85 5.46 -3.52 14.00
N VAL A 86 5.75 -3.49 15.30
CA VAL A 86 4.82 -3.99 16.34
C VAL A 86 3.80 -2.93 16.76
N ALA A 87 4.19 -1.66 16.73
CA ALA A 87 3.42 -0.56 17.33
C ALA A 87 3.05 0.54 16.33
N ARG A 88 2.52 0.19 15.19
CA ARG A 88 2.03 1.13 14.16
C ARG A 88 0.55 1.43 14.33
N PRO A 89 0.15 2.69 14.20
CA PRO A 89 0.93 3.94 14.26
C PRO A 89 1.30 4.31 15.69
N ARG A 90 0.74 3.62 16.67
CA ARG A 90 0.96 3.86 18.10
C ARG A 90 0.80 2.54 18.89
N TYR A 91 1.36 2.51 20.10
CA TYR A 91 1.03 1.47 21.07
C TYR A 91 -0.42 1.63 21.53
N ALA A 92 -1.29 0.72 21.10
CA ALA A 92 -2.67 0.65 21.52
C ALA A 92 -3.21 -0.77 21.33
N TRP A 93 -4.17 -1.18 22.16
CA TRP A 93 -4.86 -2.46 22.00
C TRP A 93 -5.59 -2.59 20.65
N SER A 94 -5.99 -1.46 20.07
CA SER A 94 -6.48 -1.41 18.70
C SER A 94 -5.79 -0.27 17.94
N THR A 95 -4.85 -0.62 17.11
CA THR A 95 -4.09 0.34 16.29
C THR A 95 -4.92 0.92 15.15
N HIS A 96 -6.04 0.28 14.80
CA HIS A 96 -6.93 0.70 13.73
C HIS A 96 -7.96 1.75 14.17
N ARG A 97 -8.33 1.80 15.45
CA ARG A 97 -9.31 2.75 15.95
C ARG A 97 -8.71 4.14 16.15
N LEU A 98 -9.37 5.15 15.64
CA LEU A 98 -9.08 6.55 15.96
C LEU A 98 -10.03 7.04 17.06
N ALA A 99 -9.53 7.92 17.92
CA ALA A 99 -10.33 8.46 19.03
C ALA A 99 -11.54 9.21 18.50
N GLY A 100 -12.71 8.92 19.08
CA GLY A 100 -13.96 9.63 18.89
C GLY A 100 -14.43 10.26 20.20
N ALA A 101 -15.59 10.88 20.19
CA ALA A 101 -16.24 11.38 21.39
C ALA A 101 -16.82 10.20 22.20
N GLY A 102 -16.48 10.11 23.49
CA GLY A 102 -16.89 9.00 24.34
C GLY A 102 -16.24 7.67 23.96
N ASN A 103 -16.99 6.59 24.05
CA ASN A 103 -16.51 5.22 23.79
C ASN A 103 -16.66 4.78 22.32
N THR A 104 -17.32 5.57 21.49
CA THR A 104 -17.54 5.24 20.08
C THR A 104 -16.37 5.74 19.26
N PRO A 105 -15.69 4.88 18.47
CA PRO A 105 -14.64 5.33 17.58
C PRO A 105 -15.19 6.24 16.49
N ALA A 106 -14.52 7.38 16.24
CA ALA A 106 -14.92 8.32 15.20
C ALA A 106 -14.55 7.84 13.78
N ALA A 107 -13.48 7.05 13.69
CA ALA A 107 -12.97 6.53 12.42
C ALA A 107 -12.10 5.30 12.64
N TYR A 108 -11.86 4.58 11.55
CA TYR A 108 -10.96 3.43 11.52
C TYR A 108 -9.91 3.60 10.43
N LEU A 109 -8.66 3.36 10.78
CA LEU A 109 -7.52 3.52 9.89
C LEU A 109 -7.18 2.18 9.24
N CYS A 110 -7.21 2.11 7.90
CA CYS A 110 -6.88 0.92 7.10
C CYS A 110 -5.66 1.12 6.19
N SER A 111 -4.69 1.87 6.66
CA SER A 111 -3.49 2.27 5.91
C SER A 111 -2.32 1.32 6.15
N SER A 112 -1.35 1.31 5.23
CA SER A 112 -0.02 0.71 5.42
C SER A 112 0.73 1.27 6.65
N ALA A 113 0.31 2.42 7.16
CA ALA A 113 0.80 2.97 8.42
C ALA A 113 0.32 2.19 9.66
N THR A 114 -0.65 1.28 9.53
CA THR A 114 -1.11 0.39 10.61
C THR A 114 -0.46 -0.99 10.53
N THR A 115 -0.55 -1.77 11.60
CA THR A 115 -0.10 -3.17 11.63
C THR A 115 -0.90 -4.01 10.63
N PRO A 116 -0.27 -4.90 9.84
CA PRO A 116 1.12 -5.36 9.92
C PRO A 116 2.13 -4.48 9.16
N GLY A 117 1.74 -3.39 8.58
CA GLY A 117 2.61 -2.50 7.82
C GLY A 117 2.41 -2.58 6.31
N PRO A 118 3.34 -2.03 5.53
CA PRO A 118 3.23 -2.00 4.07
C PRO A 118 3.38 -3.40 3.47
N GLY A 119 2.64 -3.64 2.38
CA GLY A 119 2.67 -4.88 1.61
C GLY A 119 1.39 -5.04 0.79
N VAL A 120 1.45 -5.92 -0.21
CA VAL A 120 0.30 -6.24 -1.07
C VAL A 120 -0.46 -7.43 -0.47
N HIS A 121 -1.08 -7.24 0.69
CA HIS A 121 -1.75 -8.30 1.44
C HIS A 121 -3.15 -7.92 1.95
N GLY A 122 -3.56 -6.65 1.85
CA GLY A 122 -4.88 -6.19 2.32
C GLY A 122 -5.16 -6.29 3.82
N MET A 123 -4.19 -6.74 4.63
CA MET A 123 -4.43 -7.07 6.05
C MET A 123 -4.82 -5.86 6.90
N ALA A 124 -4.29 -4.68 6.59
CA ALA A 124 -4.69 -3.45 7.30
C ALA A 124 -6.18 -3.16 7.11
N GLY A 125 -6.69 -3.33 5.88
CA GLY A 125 -8.12 -3.21 5.56
C GLY A 125 -8.96 -4.27 6.28
N LEU A 126 -8.51 -5.53 6.25
CA LEU A 126 -9.19 -6.64 6.92
C LEU A 126 -9.33 -6.40 8.43
N TYR A 127 -8.27 -5.98 9.10
CA TYR A 127 -8.31 -5.72 10.54
C TYR A 127 -9.15 -4.49 10.90
N ALA A 128 -9.11 -3.44 10.07
CA ALA A 128 -9.98 -2.28 10.23
C ALA A 128 -11.45 -2.69 10.07
N ALA A 129 -11.79 -3.42 9.00
CA ALA A 129 -13.15 -3.92 8.76
C ALA A 129 -13.66 -4.80 9.91
N ARG A 130 -12.82 -5.74 10.39
CA ARG A 130 -13.15 -6.58 11.55
C ARG A 130 -13.44 -5.74 12.80
N SER A 131 -12.67 -4.67 13.00
CA SER A 131 -12.89 -3.76 14.13
C SER A 131 -14.22 -3.01 14.00
N VAL A 132 -14.56 -2.51 12.80
CA VAL A 132 -15.85 -1.86 12.52
C VAL A 132 -17.01 -2.81 12.76
N LEU A 133 -16.96 -4.01 12.15
CA LEU A 133 -18.02 -5.01 12.27
C LEU A 133 -18.32 -5.35 13.73
N ARG A 134 -17.26 -5.57 14.52
CA ARG A 134 -17.42 -5.86 15.94
C ARG A 134 -17.96 -4.67 16.74
N ASP A 135 -17.41 -3.49 16.53
CA ASP A 135 -17.62 -2.34 17.41
C ASP A 135 -18.91 -1.59 17.11
N VAL A 136 -19.33 -1.58 15.83
CA VAL A 136 -20.51 -0.83 15.36
C VAL A 136 -21.71 -1.76 15.15
N PHE A 137 -21.46 -2.95 14.61
CA PHE A 137 -22.53 -3.87 14.21
C PHE A 137 -22.66 -5.10 15.12
N GLY A 138 -21.77 -5.28 16.10
CA GLY A 138 -21.80 -6.44 17.01
C GLY A 138 -21.44 -7.78 16.34
N VAL A 139 -20.96 -7.76 15.08
CA VAL A 139 -20.62 -8.93 14.31
C VAL A 139 -19.25 -9.45 14.74
N GLN A 140 -19.19 -10.68 15.24
CA GLN A 140 -17.95 -11.30 15.74
C GLN A 140 -17.16 -12.03 14.66
N GLU A 141 -17.86 -12.64 13.71
CA GLU A 141 -17.27 -13.42 12.63
C GLU A 141 -17.29 -12.61 11.33
N LEU A 142 -16.21 -12.69 10.58
CA LEU A 142 -16.16 -12.05 9.26
C LEU A 142 -17.03 -12.84 8.28
N PRO A 143 -17.79 -12.17 7.41
CA PRO A 143 -18.48 -12.84 6.33
C PRO A 143 -17.45 -13.50 5.40
N ASP A 144 -17.79 -14.69 4.90
CA ASP A 144 -17.01 -15.32 3.86
C ASP A 144 -17.19 -14.54 2.55
N VAL A 145 -16.08 -13.97 2.05
CA VAL A 145 -16.05 -13.22 0.78
C VAL A 145 -15.24 -13.96 -0.29
N GLY A 146 -14.98 -15.25 -0.08
CA GLY A 146 -14.27 -16.10 -1.04
C GLY A 146 -14.98 -16.23 -2.38
N PRO A 147 -14.25 -16.47 -3.47
CA PRO A 147 -14.83 -16.75 -4.77
C PRO A 147 -15.68 -18.03 -4.71
N GLY A 148 -16.92 -17.94 -5.12
CA GLY A 148 -17.84 -19.11 -5.22
C GLY A 148 -18.71 -19.36 -3.99
N VAL A 149 -18.58 -18.60 -2.92
CA VAL A 149 -19.57 -18.61 -1.83
C VAL A 149 -20.78 -17.82 -2.30
N GLY A 150 -21.88 -18.51 -2.55
CA GLY A 150 -23.16 -17.87 -2.86
C GLY A 150 -23.51 -16.86 -1.78
N ARG A 151 -24.00 -15.69 -2.17
CA ARG A 151 -24.47 -14.66 -1.24
C ARG A 151 -25.36 -15.31 -0.20
N ALA A 152 -24.85 -15.47 1.01
CA ALA A 152 -25.73 -15.74 2.14
C ALA A 152 -26.73 -14.58 2.19
N THR A 153 -28.01 -14.88 2.02
CA THR A 153 -29.11 -13.94 2.19
C THR A 153 -29.23 -13.63 3.68
N GLY A 154 -28.27 -12.87 4.20
CA GLY A 154 -28.42 -12.21 5.50
C GLY A 154 -29.40 -11.04 5.35
N PRO A 155 -30.10 -10.64 6.43
CA PRO A 155 -30.98 -9.49 6.39
C PRO A 155 -30.22 -8.26 5.92
N ALA A 156 -30.84 -7.48 5.04
CA ALA A 156 -30.25 -6.28 4.48
C ALA A 156 -29.87 -5.32 5.63
N LEU A 157 -28.65 -4.83 5.60
CA LEU A 157 -28.11 -3.86 6.57
C LEU A 157 -28.94 -2.57 6.72
N HIS A 158 -29.94 -2.37 5.87
CA HIS A 158 -30.83 -1.20 5.88
C HIS A 158 -31.84 -1.19 7.05
N ASP A 159 -32.14 -2.32 7.68
CA ASP A 159 -33.17 -2.40 8.72
C ASP A 159 -32.64 -2.23 10.16
N GLN A 160 -31.33 -1.96 10.32
CA GLN A 160 -30.73 -1.82 11.65
C GLN A 160 -30.28 -0.38 12.00
N VAL A 161 -30.59 0.60 11.16
CA VAL A 161 -30.31 2.01 11.43
C VAL A 161 -31.65 2.75 11.49
N ALA A 162 -32.38 2.56 12.56
CA ALA A 162 -33.51 3.38 12.99
C ALA A 162 -33.26 3.86 14.43
#